data_fa8e6782797f435a12fe44eea8bc7269
#
_entry.id   fa8e6782797f435a12fe44eea8bc7269
#
_cell.length_a   1.000
_cell.length_b   1.000
_cell.length_c   1.000
_cell.angle_alpha   90.00
_cell.angle_beta   90.00
_cell.angle_gamma   90.00
#
_symmetry.space_group_name_H-M   'P 1'
#
loop_
_entity.id
_entity.type
_entity.pdbx_description
1 polymer ?
#
loop_
_entity_poly.entity_id
_entity_poly.type
_entity_poly.pdbx_seq_one_letter_code
_entity_poly.pdbx_strand_id
1 'polypeptide(L)'
;PVRVVVESDEDPAVTGVATADDGAHVNSGDLDGLNKADAIAKIITQLEAKGLGKPAKNYRLRDWLISRQRYWGTPIPIIHCEDCGEVAVPEDQLPVELPDAAGLDLSPKGASPLGAAEAWVNVPCPQCNKPAKRDSDTMDTFVDSSWYFLRYLNPHDSERAFDPELAKQWLPIDQYVGGVTHAILHLLYSRFFTKVMYDLGLVNFTEPFKRLLNQGMVVMNGSAMSKSRGNLVRLSDELAV
;
A
#
# COMPACT_ATOMS: atom_id res chain seq x y z
N PRO A 1 2.36 28.37 -34.08
CA PRO A 1 3.19 27.49 -34.87
C PRO A 1 3.59 26.26 -34.02
N VAL A 2 3.51 25.09 -34.64
CA VAL A 2 4.00 23.82 -34.05
C VAL A 2 5.51 23.77 -34.24
N ARG A 3 6.27 23.43 -33.23
CA ARG A 3 7.72 23.20 -33.28
C ARG A 3 7.98 21.71 -33.09
N VAL A 4 8.56 21.08 -34.06
CA VAL A 4 8.99 19.69 -33.99
C VAL A 4 10.29 19.62 -33.19
N VAL A 5 10.33 18.83 -32.12
CA VAL A 5 11.47 18.72 -31.19
C VAL A 5 12.03 17.29 -31.08
N VAL A 6 11.39 16.33 -31.73
CA VAL A 6 11.82 14.92 -31.79
C VAL A 6 11.64 14.45 -33.24
N GLU A 7 12.65 13.79 -33.80
CA GLU A 7 12.55 13.12 -35.08
C GLU A 7 11.53 11.98 -35.03
N SER A 8 10.69 11.86 -36.05
CA SER A 8 9.76 10.76 -36.25
C SER A 8 9.58 10.51 -37.76
N ASP A 9 9.08 9.34 -38.11
CA ASP A 9 8.83 8.95 -39.49
C ASP A 9 7.75 9.83 -40.15
N GLU A 10 6.86 10.41 -39.32
CA GLU A 10 5.84 11.36 -39.77
C GLU A 10 6.09 12.74 -39.19
N ASP A 11 5.97 13.80 -40.00
CA ASP A 11 6.10 15.18 -39.49
C ASP A 11 4.84 15.63 -38.76
N PRO A 12 4.91 15.83 -37.42
CA PRO A 12 3.76 16.28 -36.64
C PRO A 12 3.24 17.67 -37.04
N ALA A 13 4.07 18.51 -37.64
CA ALA A 13 3.65 19.81 -38.15
C ALA A 13 2.72 19.67 -39.35
N VAL A 14 2.81 18.58 -40.11
CA VAL A 14 1.98 18.26 -41.28
C VAL A 14 0.74 17.46 -40.86
N THR A 15 0.94 16.44 -40.04
CA THR A 15 -0.14 15.53 -39.62
C THR A 15 -1.06 16.13 -38.54
N GLY A 16 -0.58 17.09 -37.75
CA GLY A 16 -1.28 17.63 -36.58
C GLY A 16 -1.35 16.68 -35.41
N VAL A 17 -0.68 15.53 -35.48
CA VAL A 17 -0.65 14.50 -34.43
C VAL A 17 0.70 14.57 -33.72
N ALA A 18 0.67 14.60 -32.36
CA ALA A 18 1.91 14.58 -31.60
C ALA A 18 2.60 13.23 -31.69
N THR A 19 3.93 13.25 -31.91
CA THR A 19 4.73 12.03 -31.94
C THR A 19 4.87 11.45 -30.52
N ALA A 20 4.72 10.13 -30.39
CA ALA A 20 4.97 9.37 -29.18
C ALA A 20 6.31 8.60 -29.22
N ASP A 21 7.03 8.69 -30.33
CA ASP A 21 8.24 7.92 -30.59
C ASP A 21 9.47 8.49 -29.87
N ASP A 22 10.47 7.65 -29.66
CA ASP A 22 11.72 7.99 -29.02
C ASP A 22 12.80 8.31 -30.09
N GLY A 23 12.59 9.38 -30.87
CA GLY A 23 13.54 9.86 -31.86
C GLY A 23 14.65 10.73 -31.24
N ALA A 24 15.62 11.11 -32.11
CA ALA A 24 16.63 12.09 -31.72
C ALA A 24 16.01 13.48 -31.53
N HIS A 25 16.53 14.25 -30.58
CA HIS A 25 16.06 15.63 -30.40
C HIS A 25 16.55 16.53 -31.54
N VAL A 26 15.64 17.41 -32.01
CA VAL A 26 15.90 18.42 -33.05
C VAL A 26 15.32 19.75 -32.61
N ASN A 27 15.83 20.84 -33.11
CA ASN A 27 15.38 22.21 -32.77
C ASN A 27 15.32 22.50 -31.27
N SER A 28 16.14 21.79 -30.49
CA SER A 28 16.18 21.80 -29.02
C SER A 28 17.52 22.32 -28.48
N GLY A 29 18.32 22.97 -29.32
CA GLY A 29 19.62 23.59 -28.96
C GLY A 29 20.64 22.54 -28.47
N ASP A 30 21.13 22.68 -27.27
CA ASP A 30 22.15 21.78 -26.72
C ASP A 30 21.71 20.32 -26.60
N LEU A 31 20.44 20.04 -26.79
CA LEU A 31 19.89 18.67 -26.73
C LEU A 31 19.82 18.02 -28.11
N ASP A 32 20.06 18.76 -29.18
CA ASP A 32 19.99 18.25 -30.55
C ASP A 32 20.90 17.03 -30.76
N GLY A 33 20.38 16.02 -31.43
CA GLY A 33 21.06 14.77 -31.71
C GLY A 33 21.07 13.77 -30.52
N LEU A 34 20.62 14.17 -29.32
CA LEU A 34 20.55 13.26 -28.20
C LEU A 34 19.28 12.41 -28.24
N ASN A 35 19.41 11.16 -27.78
CA ASN A 35 18.24 10.34 -27.47
C ASN A 35 17.53 10.84 -26.22
N LYS A 36 16.34 10.35 -25.95
CA LYS A 36 15.48 10.75 -24.82
C LYS A 36 16.17 10.63 -23.44
N ALA A 37 16.90 9.53 -23.20
CA ALA A 37 17.55 9.31 -21.91
C ALA A 37 18.69 10.31 -21.67
N ASP A 38 19.52 10.52 -22.65
CA ASP A 38 20.65 11.45 -22.58
C ASP A 38 20.18 12.91 -22.51
N ALA A 39 19.12 13.25 -23.26
CA ALA A 39 18.52 14.58 -23.20
C ALA A 39 17.92 14.88 -21.82
N ILE A 40 17.22 13.94 -21.20
CA ILE A 40 16.70 14.07 -19.83
C ILE A 40 17.85 14.27 -18.84
N ALA A 41 18.90 13.46 -18.89
CA ALA A 41 20.04 13.58 -18.00
C ALA A 41 20.71 14.96 -18.13
N LYS A 42 20.92 15.41 -19.36
CA LYS A 42 21.58 16.70 -19.65
C LYS A 42 20.74 17.88 -19.18
N ILE A 43 19.42 17.90 -19.45
CA ILE A 43 18.56 19.01 -19.03
C ILE A 43 18.42 19.07 -17.50
N ILE A 44 18.36 17.92 -16.81
CA ILE A 44 18.37 17.89 -15.34
C ILE A 44 19.63 18.53 -14.80
N THR A 45 20.80 18.15 -15.31
CA THR A 45 22.10 18.73 -14.91
C THR A 45 22.12 20.25 -15.13
N GLN A 46 21.58 20.73 -16.25
CA GLN A 46 21.49 22.16 -16.54
C GLN A 46 20.55 22.90 -15.56
N LEU A 47 19.42 22.29 -15.20
CA LEU A 47 18.48 22.87 -14.25
C LEU A 47 19.04 22.92 -12.83
N GLU A 48 19.78 21.89 -12.42
CA GLU A 48 20.48 21.86 -11.13
C GLU A 48 21.54 22.97 -11.05
N ALA A 49 22.38 23.10 -12.10
CA ALA A 49 23.40 24.13 -12.14
C ALA A 49 22.83 25.57 -12.05
N LYS A 50 21.59 25.76 -12.49
CA LYS A 50 20.85 27.04 -12.42
C LYS A 50 20.03 27.21 -11.13
N GLY A 51 20.00 26.20 -10.25
CA GLY A 51 19.16 26.21 -9.05
C GLY A 51 17.65 26.17 -9.33
N LEU A 52 17.22 25.76 -10.54
CA LEU A 52 15.83 25.76 -10.99
C LEU A 52 15.14 24.41 -10.83
N GLY A 53 15.87 23.34 -10.54
CA GLY A 53 15.32 22.01 -10.39
C GLY A 53 16.32 21.03 -9.80
N LYS A 54 15.86 19.83 -9.53
CA LYS A 54 16.69 18.68 -9.09
C LYS A 54 16.12 17.40 -9.66
N PRO A 55 16.92 16.32 -9.80
CA PRO A 55 16.39 15.04 -10.23
C PRO A 55 15.33 14.54 -9.24
N ALA A 56 14.24 14.01 -9.78
CA ALA A 56 13.17 13.41 -9.01
C ALA A 56 12.80 12.05 -9.60
N LYS A 57 12.47 11.11 -8.75
CA LYS A 57 12.01 9.78 -9.12
C LYS A 57 10.54 9.64 -8.76
N ASN A 58 9.68 9.59 -9.76
CA ASN A 58 8.26 9.35 -9.58
C ASN A 58 7.96 7.87 -9.76
N TYR A 59 7.29 7.27 -8.79
CA TYR A 59 6.83 5.90 -8.88
C TYR A 59 5.39 5.86 -9.43
N ARG A 60 5.10 4.90 -10.30
CA ARG A 60 3.73 4.66 -10.81
C ARG A 60 2.85 3.92 -9.80
N LEU A 61 3.47 3.30 -8.80
CA LEU A 61 2.77 2.68 -7.69
C LEU A 61 2.15 3.78 -6.82
N ARG A 62 0.86 3.67 -6.53
CA ARG A 62 0.18 4.58 -5.59
C ARG A 62 0.57 4.22 -4.17
N ASP A 63 0.56 5.22 -3.29
CA ASP A 63 0.73 5.01 -1.87
C ASP A 63 -0.36 4.10 -1.31
N TRP A 64 0.03 3.22 -0.39
CA TRP A 64 -0.93 2.43 0.35
C TRP A 64 -1.52 3.26 1.47
N LEU A 65 -2.77 3.71 1.27
CA LEU A 65 -3.52 4.40 2.31
C LEU A 65 -4.01 3.38 3.34
N ILE A 66 -3.46 3.45 4.54
CA ILE A 66 -3.71 2.48 5.62
C ILE A 66 -5.08 2.69 6.25
N SER A 67 -5.55 3.92 6.39
CA SER A 67 -6.79 4.28 7.07
C SER A 67 -8.05 3.78 6.37
N ARG A 68 -9.01 3.26 7.16
CA ARG A 68 -10.36 2.88 6.71
C ARG A 68 -11.41 3.44 7.66
N GLN A 69 -12.44 4.05 7.10
CA GLN A 69 -13.58 4.64 7.81
C GLN A 69 -14.64 3.57 8.08
N ARG A 70 -14.29 2.60 8.93
CA ARG A 70 -15.15 1.48 9.30
C ARG A 70 -14.87 1.03 10.74
N TYR A 71 -15.86 0.38 11.36
CA TYR A 71 -15.73 -0.08 12.73
C TYR A 71 -14.70 -1.21 12.88
N TRP A 72 -14.73 -2.22 11.99
CA TRP A 72 -13.83 -3.38 12.09
C TRP A 72 -12.44 -3.09 11.52
N GLY A 73 -11.45 -3.63 12.18
CA GLY A 73 -10.02 -3.50 11.86
C GLY A 73 -9.23 -3.11 13.10
N THR A 74 -7.92 -3.09 13.00
CA THR A 74 -7.04 -2.65 14.07
C THR A 74 -7.12 -1.12 14.20
N PRO A 75 -7.46 -0.56 15.39
CA PRO A 75 -7.42 0.89 15.60
C PRO A 75 -6.04 1.47 15.37
N ILE A 76 -5.97 2.65 14.79
CA ILE A 76 -4.71 3.38 14.59
C ILE A 76 -4.26 3.95 15.93
N PRO A 77 -3.06 3.58 16.47
CA PRO A 77 -2.64 3.96 17.81
C PRO A 77 -2.08 5.39 17.87
N ILE A 78 -2.85 6.36 17.38
CA ILE A 78 -2.49 7.78 17.34
C ILE A 78 -3.57 8.60 18.04
N ILE A 79 -3.14 9.64 18.72
CA ILE A 79 -3.98 10.64 19.40
C ILE A 79 -3.68 12.00 18.78
N HIS A 80 -4.70 12.69 18.32
CA HIS A 80 -4.63 14.03 17.73
C HIS A 80 -4.84 15.09 18.83
N CYS A 81 -3.82 15.88 19.09
CA CYS A 81 -3.83 16.96 20.06
C CYS A 81 -3.64 18.30 19.35
N GLU A 82 -4.43 19.31 19.69
CA GLU A 82 -4.32 20.64 19.08
C GLU A 82 -2.96 21.31 19.33
N ASP A 83 -2.35 21.05 20.49
CA ASP A 83 -1.07 21.67 20.85
C ASP A 83 0.15 20.82 20.46
N CYS A 84 0.05 19.48 20.55
CA CYS A 84 1.18 18.55 20.34
C CYS A 84 1.18 17.90 18.94
N GLY A 85 0.08 18.04 18.17
CA GLY A 85 -0.09 17.38 16.90
C GLY A 85 -0.44 15.88 17.06
N GLU A 86 0.15 15.04 16.23
CA GLU A 86 -0.02 13.59 16.26
C GLU A 86 0.88 12.97 17.34
N VAL A 87 0.27 12.28 18.31
CA VAL A 87 0.95 11.67 19.45
C VAL A 87 0.67 10.18 19.46
N ALA A 88 1.70 9.36 19.52
CA ALA A 88 1.53 7.91 19.64
C ALA A 88 0.87 7.56 20.98
N VAL A 89 -0.01 6.55 20.96
CA VAL A 89 -0.52 5.93 22.20
C VAL A 89 0.65 5.29 22.94
N PRO A 90 0.82 5.53 24.26
CA PRO A 90 1.89 4.91 25.05
C PRO A 90 1.83 3.37 25.00
N GLU A 91 2.98 2.72 25.06
CA GLU A 91 3.08 1.25 24.96
C GLU A 91 2.30 0.52 26.06
N ASP A 92 2.24 1.08 27.26
CA ASP A 92 1.48 0.54 28.40
C ASP A 92 -0.04 0.66 28.23
N GLN A 93 -0.51 1.38 27.21
CA GLN A 93 -1.93 1.51 26.84
C GLN A 93 -2.28 0.72 25.57
N LEU A 94 -1.37 -0.11 25.08
CA LEU A 94 -1.62 -1.02 23.95
C LEU A 94 -2.06 -2.40 24.47
N PRO A 95 -2.92 -3.10 23.71
CA PRO A 95 -3.55 -2.69 22.46
C PRO A 95 -4.67 -1.67 22.65
N VAL A 96 -4.91 -0.81 21.64
CA VAL A 96 -6.12 0.01 21.59
C VAL A 96 -7.29 -0.89 21.21
N GLU A 97 -8.16 -1.18 22.16
CA GLU A 97 -9.34 -2.01 21.93
C GLU A 97 -10.49 -1.21 21.31
N LEU A 98 -11.28 -1.88 20.45
CA LEU A 98 -12.50 -1.29 19.90
C LEU A 98 -13.56 -1.14 20.99
N PRO A 99 -14.35 -0.06 20.99
CA PRO A 99 -15.48 0.06 21.89
C PRO A 99 -16.59 -0.93 21.52
N ASP A 100 -17.57 -1.13 22.42
CA ASP A 100 -18.76 -1.91 22.09
C ASP A 100 -19.49 -1.29 20.90
N ALA A 101 -19.87 -2.13 19.94
CA ALA A 101 -20.63 -1.70 18.76
C ALA A 101 -22.10 -1.34 19.06
N ALA A 102 -22.58 -1.69 20.26
CA ALA A 102 -23.97 -1.43 20.66
C ALA A 102 -24.26 0.08 20.63
N GLY A 103 -25.25 0.46 19.83
CA GLY A 103 -25.64 1.87 19.68
C GLY A 103 -24.86 2.67 18.65
N LEU A 104 -23.84 2.11 18.01
CA LEU A 104 -23.14 2.74 16.90
C LEU A 104 -23.87 2.48 15.57
N ASP A 105 -23.98 3.52 14.75
CA ASP A 105 -24.46 3.35 13.38
C ASP A 105 -23.29 2.92 12.48
N LEU A 106 -23.27 1.64 12.15
CA LEU A 106 -22.23 1.03 11.32
C LEU A 106 -22.46 1.19 9.82
N SER A 107 -23.50 1.93 9.40
CA SER A 107 -23.77 2.18 7.98
C SER A 107 -22.63 3.00 7.34
N PRO A 108 -22.20 2.70 6.10
CA PRO A 108 -21.16 3.44 5.42
C PRO A 108 -21.63 4.86 5.07
N LYS A 109 -21.14 5.87 5.79
CA LYS A 109 -21.51 7.29 5.62
C LYS A 109 -20.34 8.17 5.18
N GLY A 110 -19.21 7.57 4.81
CA GLY A 110 -17.98 8.30 4.45
C GLY A 110 -17.18 8.84 5.63
N ALA A 111 -17.71 8.73 6.87
CA ALA A 111 -17.01 9.01 8.11
C ALA A 111 -16.93 7.74 8.95
N SER A 112 -15.89 7.63 9.79
CA SER A 112 -15.75 6.47 10.67
C SER A 112 -16.84 6.44 11.75
N PRO A 113 -17.51 5.29 11.95
CA PRO A 113 -18.50 5.13 13.03
C PRO A 113 -17.89 5.28 14.42
N LEU A 114 -16.60 5.03 14.60
CA LEU A 114 -15.88 5.20 15.87
C LEU A 114 -15.83 6.65 16.34
N GLY A 115 -15.90 7.62 15.41
CA GLY A 115 -15.98 9.03 15.75
C GLY A 115 -17.21 9.42 16.57
N ALA A 116 -18.28 8.62 16.53
CA ALA A 116 -19.50 8.81 17.33
C ALA A 116 -19.40 8.17 18.73
N ALA A 117 -18.39 7.35 19.01
CA ALA A 117 -18.14 6.75 20.31
C ALA A 117 -17.44 7.75 21.25
N GLU A 118 -18.15 8.77 21.72
CA GLU A 118 -17.59 9.91 22.47
C GLU A 118 -16.70 9.51 23.65
N ALA A 119 -17.09 8.51 24.41
CA ALA A 119 -16.32 8.03 25.56
C ALA A 119 -15.01 7.34 25.16
N TRP A 120 -14.94 6.82 23.94
CA TRP A 120 -13.76 6.15 23.41
C TRP A 120 -12.84 7.13 22.67
N VAL A 121 -13.40 8.05 21.88
CA VAL A 121 -12.63 8.95 21.03
C VAL A 121 -12.00 10.10 21.82
N ASN A 122 -12.68 10.60 22.86
CA ASN A 122 -12.17 11.73 23.65
C ASN A 122 -11.27 11.22 24.78
N VAL A 123 -10.01 11.61 24.73
CA VAL A 123 -8.96 11.15 25.67
C VAL A 123 -8.04 12.31 26.05
N PRO A 124 -7.35 12.25 27.19
CA PRO A 124 -6.27 13.20 27.46
C PRO A 124 -5.07 12.93 26.55
N CYS A 125 -4.39 13.97 26.12
CA CYS A 125 -3.13 13.86 25.39
C CYS A 125 -2.03 13.28 26.29
N PRO A 126 -1.31 12.23 25.88
CA PRO A 126 -0.25 11.62 26.69
C PRO A 126 0.93 12.58 26.99
N GLN A 127 1.15 13.59 26.16
CA GLN A 127 2.26 14.54 26.33
C GLN A 127 1.90 15.74 27.20
N CYS A 128 0.74 16.37 26.99
CA CYS A 128 0.39 17.62 27.68
C CYS A 128 -0.84 17.53 28.58
N ASN A 129 -1.50 16.37 28.62
CA ASN A 129 -2.69 16.08 29.41
C ASN A 129 -3.93 16.96 29.10
N LYS A 130 -3.89 17.72 28.00
CA LYS A 130 -5.05 18.49 27.51
C LYS A 130 -6.04 17.57 26.78
N PRO A 131 -7.30 18.00 26.59
CA PRO A 131 -8.26 17.26 25.79
C PRO A 131 -7.72 16.98 24.39
N ALA A 132 -7.87 15.76 23.93
CA ALA A 132 -7.42 15.28 22.63
C ALA A 132 -8.35 14.19 22.11
N LYS A 133 -8.15 13.72 20.88
CA LYS A 133 -8.99 12.70 20.27
C LYS A 133 -8.15 11.55 19.74
N ARG A 134 -8.59 10.31 20.02
CA ARG A 134 -8.06 9.14 19.31
C ARG A 134 -8.34 9.26 17.83
N ASP A 135 -7.43 8.72 17.01
CA ASP A 135 -7.77 8.45 15.61
C ASP A 135 -9.00 7.53 15.56
N SER A 136 -10.00 7.91 14.80
CA SER A 136 -11.24 7.16 14.69
C SER A 136 -11.26 6.17 13.54
N ASP A 137 -10.21 6.13 12.71
CA ASP A 137 -10.09 5.17 11.64
C ASP A 137 -9.49 3.86 12.14
N THR A 138 -9.77 2.78 11.41
CA THR A 138 -9.10 1.49 11.59
C THR A 138 -8.14 1.25 10.45
N MET A 139 -7.19 0.35 10.65
CA MET A 139 -6.25 -0.03 9.61
C MET A 139 -6.90 -0.93 8.57
N ASP A 140 -6.41 -0.87 7.33
CA ASP A 140 -6.69 -1.85 6.30
C ASP A 140 -6.36 -3.26 6.81
N THR A 141 -7.24 -4.23 6.55
CA THR A 141 -7.03 -5.62 6.98
C THR A 141 -5.80 -6.29 6.38
N PHE A 142 -5.23 -5.74 5.30
CA PHE A 142 -3.93 -6.18 4.82
C PHE A 142 -2.78 -5.85 5.77
N VAL A 143 -2.93 -4.90 6.69
CA VAL A 143 -1.95 -4.69 7.77
C VAL A 143 -1.82 -5.95 8.61
N ASP A 144 -2.94 -6.54 9.03
CA ASP A 144 -2.95 -7.76 9.85
C ASP A 144 -2.51 -8.98 9.03
N SER A 145 -3.10 -9.19 7.85
CA SER A 145 -2.84 -10.38 7.02
C SER A 145 -1.47 -10.39 6.38
N SER A 146 -0.76 -9.27 6.34
CA SER A 146 0.55 -9.17 5.69
C SER A 146 1.68 -9.90 6.43
N TRP A 147 1.51 -10.17 7.71
CA TRP A 147 2.52 -10.81 8.55
C TRP A 147 1.99 -12.02 9.34
N TYR A 148 0.79 -12.52 9.03
CA TYR A 148 0.13 -13.62 9.75
C TYR A 148 1.01 -14.86 9.88
N PHE A 149 1.82 -15.17 8.87
CA PHE A 149 2.71 -16.32 8.84
C PHE A 149 3.83 -16.23 9.90
N LEU A 150 4.24 -15.04 10.29
CA LEU A 150 5.14 -14.84 11.43
C LEU A 150 4.45 -15.19 12.74
N ARG A 151 3.21 -14.75 12.92
CA ARG A 151 2.40 -15.05 14.11
C ARG A 151 2.14 -16.54 14.29
N TYR A 152 2.03 -17.30 13.21
CA TYR A 152 1.82 -18.75 13.27
C TYR A 152 2.93 -19.53 13.96
N LEU A 153 4.13 -18.98 14.07
CA LEU A 153 5.26 -19.64 14.72
C LEU A 153 5.06 -19.77 16.24
N ASN A 154 4.39 -18.77 16.85
CA ASN A 154 4.08 -18.75 18.27
C ASN A 154 2.75 -18.02 18.56
N PRO A 155 1.62 -18.61 18.15
CA PRO A 155 0.32 -17.93 18.15
C PRO A 155 -0.21 -17.58 19.54
N HIS A 156 0.29 -18.19 20.59
CA HIS A 156 -0.13 -17.99 21.97
C HIS A 156 0.81 -17.09 22.78
N ASP A 157 1.80 -16.48 22.16
CA ASP A 157 2.68 -15.52 22.83
C ASP A 157 1.90 -14.22 23.11
N SER A 158 1.70 -13.89 24.39
CA SER A 158 0.99 -12.68 24.81
C SER A 158 1.90 -11.45 24.94
N GLU A 159 3.22 -11.66 24.91
CA GLU A 159 4.20 -10.61 25.16
C GLU A 159 4.76 -10.00 23.85
N ARG A 160 4.78 -10.80 22.77
CA ARG A 160 5.40 -10.41 21.51
C ARG A 160 4.50 -10.72 20.33
N ALA A 161 4.63 -9.92 19.26
CA ALA A 161 3.95 -10.18 17.99
C ALA A 161 4.36 -11.54 17.37
N PHE A 162 5.65 -11.87 17.46
CA PHE A 162 6.24 -13.16 17.11
C PHE A 162 7.61 -13.31 17.76
N ASP A 163 8.14 -14.54 17.80
CA ASP A 163 9.51 -14.80 18.27
C ASP A 163 10.52 -14.62 17.14
N PRO A 164 11.44 -13.63 17.22
CA PRO A 164 12.45 -13.40 16.18
C PRO A 164 13.39 -14.59 15.95
N GLU A 165 13.70 -15.37 16.99
CA GLU A 165 14.60 -16.52 16.84
C GLU A 165 13.92 -17.69 16.12
N LEU A 166 12.63 -17.92 16.39
CA LEU A 166 11.84 -18.88 15.61
C LEU A 166 11.68 -18.40 14.15
N ALA A 167 11.45 -17.10 13.95
CA ALA A 167 11.35 -16.54 12.61
C ALA A 167 12.65 -16.76 11.80
N LYS A 168 13.82 -16.56 12.39
CA LYS A 168 15.11 -16.80 11.73
C LYS A 168 15.34 -18.27 11.37
N GLN A 169 14.78 -19.21 12.14
CA GLN A 169 14.94 -20.65 11.92
C GLN A 169 14.00 -21.20 10.84
N TRP A 170 12.74 -20.72 10.83
CA TRP A 170 11.67 -21.30 10.00
C TRP A 170 11.39 -20.52 8.73
N LEU A 171 11.79 -19.27 8.63
CA LEU A 171 11.48 -18.40 7.51
C LEU A 171 12.75 -18.02 6.72
N PRO A 172 12.62 -17.60 5.46
CA PRO A 172 11.38 -17.39 4.70
C PRO A 172 10.66 -18.69 4.32
N ILE A 173 9.34 -18.58 4.09
CA ILE A 173 8.49 -19.72 3.69
C ILE A 173 9.00 -20.34 2.38
N ASP A 174 9.13 -21.67 2.35
CA ASP A 174 9.70 -22.38 1.19
C ASP A 174 8.81 -22.30 -0.04
N GLN A 175 7.51 -22.43 0.12
CA GLN A 175 6.55 -22.34 -0.98
C GLN A 175 5.23 -21.71 -0.53
N TYR A 176 4.78 -20.73 -1.27
CA TYR A 176 3.51 -20.05 -1.05
C TYR A 176 2.56 -20.29 -2.22
N VAL A 177 1.32 -20.63 -1.90
CA VAL A 177 0.32 -20.98 -2.92
C VAL A 177 -0.83 -19.98 -2.84
N GLY A 178 -1.18 -19.38 -3.98
CA GLY A 178 -2.27 -18.41 -4.00
C GLY A 178 -2.59 -17.88 -5.39
N GLY A 179 -3.69 -17.14 -5.50
CA GLY A 179 -4.13 -16.55 -6.76
C GLY A 179 -3.19 -15.44 -7.26
N VAL A 180 -3.01 -15.37 -8.57
CA VAL A 180 -2.14 -14.37 -9.21
C VAL A 180 -2.50 -12.93 -8.87
N THR A 181 -3.77 -12.64 -8.58
CA THR A 181 -4.24 -11.30 -8.21
C THR A 181 -3.62 -10.76 -6.92
N HIS A 182 -3.13 -11.65 -6.04
CA HIS A 182 -2.43 -11.26 -4.82
C HIS A 182 -1.04 -10.66 -5.07
N ALA A 183 -0.49 -10.78 -6.28
CA ALA A 183 0.78 -10.14 -6.65
C ALA A 183 0.77 -8.62 -6.44
N ILE A 184 -0.39 -7.98 -6.60
CA ILE A 184 -0.60 -6.54 -6.40
C ILE A 184 -1.38 -6.20 -5.12
N LEU A 185 -1.66 -7.18 -4.28
CA LEU A 185 -2.40 -7.06 -3.02
C LEU A 185 -1.58 -7.66 -1.88
N HIS A 186 -2.03 -8.79 -1.33
CA HIS A 186 -1.43 -9.45 -0.18
C HIS A 186 0.09 -9.69 -0.31
N LEU A 187 0.57 -10.18 -1.45
CA LEU A 187 2.01 -10.46 -1.64
C LEU A 187 2.84 -9.17 -1.64
N LEU A 188 2.32 -8.09 -2.24
CA LEU A 188 2.99 -6.80 -2.22
C LEU A 188 3.15 -6.29 -0.79
N TYR A 189 2.07 -6.35 0.00
CA TYR A 189 2.06 -5.88 1.38
C TYR A 189 2.90 -6.77 2.31
N SER A 190 2.85 -8.10 2.13
CA SER A 190 3.71 -9.03 2.89
C SER A 190 5.20 -8.76 2.65
N ARG A 191 5.59 -8.46 1.40
CA ARG A 191 6.96 -8.06 1.07
C ARG A 191 7.35 -6.73 1.71
N PHE A 192 6.44 -5.75 1.71
CA PHE A 192 6.65 -4.47 2.37
C PHE A 192 6.88 -4.66 3.87
N PHE A 193 5.99 -5.36 4.56
CA PHE A 193 6.13 -5.65 6.00
C PHE A 193 7.41 -6.41 6.31
N THR A 194 7.78 -7.41 5.51
CA THR A 194 9.04 -8.14 5.70
C THR A 194 10.26 -7.24 5.61
N LYS A 195 10.28 -6.30 4.66
CA LYS A 195 11.37 -5.32 4.53
C LYS A 195 11.43 -4.37 5.72
N VAL A 196 10.29 -3.89 6.20
CA VAL A 196 10.23 -3.06 7.43
C VAL A 196 10.77 -3.84 8.63
N MET A 197 10.35 -5.09 8.82
CA MET A 197 10.85 -5.93 9.92
C MET A 197 12.34 -6.25 9.80
N TYR A 198 12.85 -6.40 8.57
CA TYR A 198 14.28 -6.53 8.32
C TYR A 198 15.04 -5.26 8.71
N ASP A 199 14.57 -4.09 8.31
CA ASP A 199 15.18 -2.80 8.66
C ASP A 199 15.18 -2.55 10.18
N LEU A 200 14.17 -3.08 10.90
CA LEU A 200 14.08 -3.05 12.35
C LEU A 200 14.92 -4.15 13.04
N GLY A 201 15.59 -5.03 12.28
CA GLY A 201 16.40 -6.13 12.83
C GLY A 201 15.62 -7.30 13.42
N LEU A 202 14.30 -7.35 13.20
CA LEU A 202 13.42 -8.39 13.73
C LEU A 202 13.50 -9.71 12.95
N VAL A 203 13.84 -9.65 11.67
CA VAL A 203 14.08 -10.81 10.81
C VAL A 203 15.40 -10.65 10.06
N ASN A 204 15.95 -11.75 9.51
CA ASN A 204 17.22 -11.77 8.79
C ASN A 204 17.07 -12.00 7.26
N PHE A 205 15.88 -11.82 6.73
CA PHE A 205 15.53 -11.98 5.32
C PHE A 205 14.68 -10.80 4.83
N THR A 206 14.76 -10.50 3.53
CA THR A 206 14.06 -9.37 2.89
C THR A 206 12.85 -9.77 2.04
N GLU A 207 12.68 -11.10 1.80
CA GLU A 207 11.56 -11.63 1.04
C GLU A 207 10.88 -12.73 1.85
N PRO A 208 9.53 -12.68 2.02
CA PRO A 208 8.81 -13.61 2.89
C PRO A 208 8.68 -15.03 2.32
N PHE A 209 8.73 -15.18 1.00
CA PHE A 209 8.46 -16.42 0.29
C PHE A 209 9.58 -16.75 -0.70
N LYS A 210 10.13 -17.99 -0.66
CA LYS A 210 11.17 -18.44 -1.58
C LYS A 210 10.60 -18.79 -2.96
N ARG A 211 9.40 -19.33 -3.00
CA ARG A 211 8.72 -19.76 -4.22
C ARG A 211 7.24 -19.41 -4.15
N LEU A 212 6.70 -18.96 -5.28
CA LEU A 212 5.29 -18.70 -5.45
C LEU A 212 4.71 -19.67 -6.48
N LEU A 213 3.65 -20.37 -6.09
CA LEU A 213 2.86 -21.21 -7.00
C LEU A 213 1.48 -20.58 -7.17
N ASN A 214 1.23 -20.03 -8.34
CA ASN A 214 -0.07 -19.51 -8.69
C ASN A 214 -0.90 -20.56 -9.42
N GLN A 215 -2.05 -20.91 -8.87
CA GLN A 215 -3.05 -21.69 -9.60
C GLN A 215 -3.72 -20.80 -10.65
N GLY A 216 -4.22 -21.44 -11.72
CA GLY A 216 -5.02 -20.77 -12.74
C GLY A 216 -6.33 -20.22 -12.19
N MET A 217 -6.93 -19.28 -12.91
CA MET A 217 -8.27 -18.79 -12.59
C MET A 217 -9.31 -19.85 -12.88
N VAL A 218 -10.21 -20.11 -11.93
CA VAL A 218 -11.40 -20.91 -12.19
C VAL A 218 -12.37 -20.08 -13.02
N VAL A 219 -12.72 -20.59 -14.17
CA VAL A 219 -13.56 -19.87 -15.15
C VAL A 219 -14.89 -20.60 -15.37
N MET A 220 -15.92 -19.83 -15.68
CA MET A 220 -17.22 -20.32 -16.15
C MET A 220 -17.47 -19.78 -17.55
N ASN A 221 -17.70 -20.67 -18.53
CA ASN A 221 -17.88 -20.31 -19.94
C ASN A 221 -16.74 -19.41 -20.49
N GLY A 222 -15.49 -19.76 -20.15
CA GLY A 222 -14.30 -19.03 -20.62
C GLY A 222 -14.01 -17.69 -19.95
N SER A 223 -14.81 -17.27 -18.97
CA SER A 223 -14.58 -16.02 -18.22
C SER A 223 -14.42 -16.27 -16.72
N ALA A 224 -13.65 -15.39 -16.06
CA ALA A 224 -13.53 -15.42 -14.60
C ALA A 224 -14.90 -15.24 -13.94
N MET A 225 -15.18 -16.07 -12.92
CA MET A 225 -16.43 -15.96 -12.15
C MET A 225 -16.50 -14.64 -11.39
N SER A 226 -17.67 -14.00 -11.42
CA SER A 226 -17.93 -12.74 -10.73
C SER A 226 -19.40 -12.64 -10.28
N LYS A 227 -19.62 -12.18 -9.05
CA LYS A 227 -20.97 -11.90 -8.55
C LYS A 227 -21.70 -10.86 -9.40
N SER A 228 -20.99 -9.82 -9.83
CA SER A 228 -21.56 -8.74 -10.64
C SER A 228 -21.92 -9.16 -12.07
N ARG A 229 -21.27 -10.20 -12.60
CA ARG A 229 -21.57 -10.78 -13.92
C ARG A 229 -22.65 -11.86 -13.88
N GLY A 230 -23.00 -12.33 -12.68
CA GLY A 230 -23.99 -13.40 -12.51
C GLY A 230 -23.53 -14.80 -12.97
N ASN A 231 -22.24 -14.98 -13.26
CA ASN A 231 -21.65 -16.26 -13.69
C ASN A 231 -20.96 -17.04 -12.56
N LEU A 232 -21.38 -16.78 -11.30
CA LEU A 232 -20.85 -17.47 -10.15
C LEU A 232 -21.52 -18.82 -9.98
N VAL A 233 -20.75 -19.89 -9.96
CA VAL A 233 -21.19 -21.23 -9.52
C VAL A 233 -21.03 -21.28 -7.99
N ARG A 234 -22.11 -21.54 -7.30
CA ARG A 234 -22.10 -21.67 -5.84
C ARG A 234 -21.74 -23.09 -5.46
N LEU A 235 -20.81 -23.24 -4.52
CA LEU A 235 -20.43 -24.55 -4.01
C LEU A 235 -21.63 -25.33 -3.44
N SER A 236 -22.57 -24.62 -2.80
CA SER A 236 -23.81 -25.24 -2.30
C SER A 236 -24.64 -25.90 -3.38
N ASP A 237 -24.64 -25.34 -4.59
CA ASP A 237 -25.45 -25.87 -5.69
C ASP A 237 -24.81 -27.14 -6.27
N GLU A 238 -23.49 -27.23 -6.24
CA GLU A 238 -22.71 -28.40 -6.68
C GLU A 238 -22.71 -29.54 -5.65
N LEU A 239 -22.85 -29.21 -4.36
CA LEU A 239 -22.89 -30.21 -3.28
C LEU A 239 -24.31 -30.76 -3.01
N ALA A 240 -25.32 -30.18 -3.61
CA ALA A 240 -26.72 -30.56 -3.44
C ALA A 240 -27.15 -31.74 -4.36
N VAL A 241 -26.18 -32.47 -4.96
CA VAL A 241 -26.43 -33.61 -5.87
C VAL A 241 -26.53 -34.92 -5.11
#